data_2b49e6641a3a35b75353bf5ab279d8e3
#
_entry.id   2b49e6641a3a35b75353bf5ab279d8e3
#
_cell.length_a   1.000
_cell.length_b   1.000
_cell.length_c   1.000
_cell.angle_alpha   90.00
_cell.angle_beta   90.00
_cell.angle_gamma   90.00
#
_symmetry.space_group_name_H-M   'P 1'
#
loop_
_entity.id
_entity.type
_entity.pdbx_description
1 polymer ?
#
loop_
_entity_poly.entity_id
_entity_poly.type
_entity_poly.pdbx_seq_one_letter_code
_entity_poly.pdbx_strand_id
1 'polypeptide(L)'
;MSEIKQKIQSVKNKFEQEKNAVTPVALAELQKKYLRGEMKELYAALKAISDVEEKKQAGLQINQLREEIERAFVGSSQESVHREKKTDFFDVTAVKKQFKRGRIHPLNRFAKLLEDVFIAMGFSVVTGPEIELEENNFEKLNIPEHHPARDMQDTFYIQGENKLLRSHTSSVQIRTMEKTEPPLKIISLGNVYRVDDIDAQHTPMFYQLEGLVVDKGITFADLKGTLIQFITQIFGEETQVRFRPSYYPYTEPSAAVDMSCPICLAKGCRTCKGAGWITILGSGMVHPNVFLGVGYNPNDVTGFAFGLGVNRLAMIYYQLAEIRGFYENDISLW
;
A
#
# COMPACT_ATOMS: atom_id res chain seq x y z
N MET A 1 44.37 19.04 -25.56
CA MET A 1 43.19 18.94 -24.65
C MET A 1 42.81 17.49 -24.59
N SER A 2 42.55 16.94 -23.40
CA SER A 2 42.21 15.51 -23.29
C SER A 2 40.87 15.22 -23.99
N GLU A 3 40.73 14.05 -24.54
CA GLU A 3 39.55 13.59 -25.30
C GLU A 3 38.25 13.78 -24.52
N ILE A 4 38.31 13.62 -23.19
CA ILE A 4 37.14 13.82 -22.29
C ILE A 4 36.71 15.28 -22.20
N LYS A 5 37.65 16.22 -22.16
CA LYS A 5 37.34 17.66 -22.13
C LYS A 5 36.64 18.12 -23.43
N GLN A 6 37.04 17.54 -24.56
CA GLN A 6 36.36 17.80 -25.84
C GLN A 6 34.94 17.24 -25.86
N LYS A 7 34.74 16.03 -25.32
CA LYS A 7 33.38 15.43 -25.16
C LYS A 7 32.48 16.25 -24.25
N ILE A 8 32.97 16.70 -23.08
CA ILE A 8 32.22 17.56 -22.16
C ILE A 8 31.79 18.86 -22.85
N GLN A 9 32.71 19.51 -23.56
CA GLN A 9 32.43 20.76 -24.29
C GLN A 9 31.42 20.54 -25.44
N SER A 10 31.50 19.43 -26.14
CA SER A 10 30.55 19.05 -27.19
C SER A 10 29.13 18.87 -26.64
N VAL A 11 28.98 18.16 -25.50
CA VAL A 11 27.67 17.98 -24.86
C VAL A 11 27.11 19.31 -24.35
N LYS A 12 27.96 20.17 -23.78
CA LYS A 12 27.57 21.51 -23.34
C LYS A 12 27.04 22.37 -24.52
N ASN A 13 27.76 22.41 -25.60
CA ASN A 13 27.37 23.17 -26.79
C ASN A 13 26.08 22.67 -27.43
N LYS A 14 25.91 21.34 -27.52
CA LYS A 14 24.66 20.75 -28.00
C LYS A 14 23.47 21.10 -27.09
N PHE A 15 23.67 21.04 -25.78
CA PHE A 15 22.63 21.39 -24.81
C PHE A 15 22.17 22.84 -24.97
N GLU A 16 23.11 23.80 -25.08
CA GLU A 16 22.77 25.22 -25.26
C GLU A 16 22.02 25.49 -26.57
N GLN A 17 22.38 24.81 -27.64
CA GLN A 17 21.69 24.93 -28.92
C GLN A 17 20.26 24.38 -28.87
N GLU A 18 20.10 23.15 -28.33
CA GLU A 18 18.80 22.50 -28.25
C GLU A 18 17.87 23.21 -27.24
N LYS A 19 18.40 23.73 -26.12
CA LYS A 19 17.65 24.49 -25.12
C LYS A 19 16.94 25.73 -25.72
N ASN A 20 17.63 26.44 -26.61
CA ASN A 20 17.11 27.66 -27.21
C ASN A 20 16.08 27.40 -28.33
N ALA A 21 15.95 26.15 -28.80
CA ALA A 21 15.08 25.77 -29.91
C ALA A 21 13.79 25.03 -29.49
N VAL A 22 13.63 24.73 -28.19
CA VAL A 22 12.58 23.81 -27.72
C VAL A 22 11.38 24.53 -27.10
N THR A 23 10.18 24.07 -27.46
CA THR A 23 8.92 24.50 -26.85
C THR A 23 8.75 23.92 -25.43
N PRO A 24 7.97 24.56 -24.52
CA PRO A 24 7.79 24.12 -23.14
C PRO A 24 7.35 22.65 -22.97
N VAL A 25 6.61 22.12 -23.93
CA VAL A 25 6.11 20.73 -23.89
C VAL A 25 7.23 19.70 -24.15
N ALA A 26 8.20 20.03 -24.97
CA ALA A 26 9.32 19.13 -25.29
C ALA A 26 10.49 19.22 -24.29
N LEU A 27 10.41 20.15 -23.33
CA LEU A 27 11.45 20.37 -22.31
C LEU A 27 11.67 19.14 -21.41
N ALA A 28 10.61 18.40 -21.06
CA ALA A 28 10.72 17.18 -20.23
C ALA A 28 11.41 16.02 -20.96
N GLU A 29 11.25 15.93 -22.27
CA GLU A 29 11.95 14.93 -23.09
C GLU A 29 13.42 15.31 -23.25
N LEU A 30 13.71 16.59 -23.42
CA LEU A 30 15.08 17.10 -23.48
C LEU A 30 15.83 16.82 -22.17
N GLN A 31 15.18 17.03 -21.03
CA GLN A 31 15.75 16.72 -19.72
C GLN A 31 16.11 15.24 -19.58
N LYS A 32 15.21 14.33 -20.02
CA LYS A 32 15.50 12.88 -20.00
C LYS A 32 16.64 12.52 -20.92
N LYS A 33 16.71 13.11 -22.12
CA LYS A 33 17.80 12.88 -23.10
C LYS A 33 19.17 13.21 -22.48
N TYR A 34 19.31 14.37 -21.87
CA TYR A 34 20.60 14.81 -21.32
C TYR A 34 20.94 14.13 -19.98
N LEU A 35 20.04 14.13 -19.00
CA LEU A 35 20.34 13.58 -17.67
C LEU A 35 20.45 12.04 -17.64
N ARG A 36 19.70 11.33 -18.51
CA ARG A 36 19.74 9.84 -18.55
C ARG A 36 20.53 9.27 -19.73
N GLY A 37 20.74 10.04 -20.79
CA GLY A 37 21.51 9.65 -21.97
C GLY A 37 22.94 10.19 -21.94
N GLU A 38 23.15 11.40 -22.40
CA GLU A 38 24.48 12.02 -22.61
C GLU A 38 25.33 12.04 -21.31
N MET A 39 24.72 12.35 -20.16
CA MET A 39 25.44 12.32 -18.87
C MET A 39 25.93 10.91 -18.50
N LYS A 40 25.15 9.87 -18.81
CA LYS A 40 25.55 8.48 -18.57
C LYS A 40 26.78 8.09 -19.39
N GLU A 41 26.86 8.55 -20.63
CA GLU A 41 28.03 8.31 -21.49
C GLU A 41 29.26 9.05 -20.99
N LEU A 42 29.13 10.29 -20.51
CA LEU A 42 30.23 11.04 -19.89
C LEU A 42 30.75 10.35 -18.62
N TYR A 43 29.87 9.83 -17.77
CA TYR A 43 30.29 9.06 -16.58
C TYR A 43 30.94 7.70 -16.95
N ALA A 44 30.51 7.08 -18.05
CA ALA A 44 31.16 5.87 -18.53
C ALA A 44 32.57 6.19 -19.06
N ALA A 45 32.75 7.28 -19.80
CA ALA A 45 34.06 7.73 -20.29
C ALA A 45 34.98 8.14 -19.10
N LEU A 46 34.46 8.76 -18.05
CA LEU A 46 35.22 9.08 -16.84
C LEU A 46 35.78 7.85 -16.12
N LYS A 47 35.07 6.72 -16.15
CA LYS A 47 35.55 5.47 -15.54
C LYS A 47 36.74 4.87 -16.28
N ALA A 48 36.91 5.14 -17.57
CA ALA A 48 37.98 4.63 -18.40
C ALA A 48 39.31 5.38 -18.22
N ILE A 49 39.33 6.51 -17.51
CA ILE A 49 40.55 7.30 -17.28
C ILE A 49 41.36 6.68 -16.15
N SER A 50 42.64 6.42 -16.44
CA SER A 50 43.58 5.84 -15.48
C SER A 50 44.33 6.88 -14.64
N ASP A 51 44.48 8.10 -15.15
CA ASP A 51 45.11 9.21 -14.40
C ASP A 51 44.19 9.79 -13.37
N VAL A 52 44.63 9.78 -12.12
CA VAL A 52 43.83 10.20 -10.94
C VAL A 52 43.51 11.69 -10.96
N GLU A 53 44.46 12.54 -11.35
CA GLU A 53 44.28 14.00 -11.35
C GLU A 53 43.40 14.44 -12.54
N GLU A 54 43.57 13.85 -13.70
CA GLU A 54 42.72 14.09 -14.86
C GLU A 54 41.28 13.64 -14.61
N LYS A 55 41.12 12.48 -13.96
CA LYS A 55 39.80 11.93 -13.56
C LYS A 55 39.07 12.83 -12.58
N LYS A 56 39.77 13.38 -11.61
CA LYS A 56 39.21 14.31 -10.60
C LYS A 56 38.73 15.61 -11.26
N GLN A 57 39.58 16.21 -12.14
CA GLN A 57 39.22 17.43 -12.87
C GLN A 57 38.02 17.21 -13.82
N ALA A 58 38.02 16.09 -14.57
CA ALA A 58 36.90 15.75 -15.45
C ALA A 58 35.63 15.49 -14.66
N GLY A 59 35.71 14.83 -13.49
CA GLY A 59 34.57 14.61 -12.60
C GLY A 59 33.92 15.91 -12.11
N LEU A 60 34.74 16.90 -11.72
CA LEU A 60 34.24 18.23 -11.33
C LEU A 60 33.51 18.93 -12.49
N GLN A 61 34.07 18.87 -13.70
CA GLN A 61 33.44 19.50 -14.89
C GLN A 61 32.13 18.82 -15.27
N ILE A 62 32.07 17.49 -15.18
CA ILE A 62 30.83 16.73 -15.45
C ILE A 62 29.75 17.10 -14.42
N ASN A 63 30.08 17.21 -13.13
CA ASN A 63 29.13 17.60 -12.10
C ASN A 63 28.64 19.04 -12.28
N GLN A 64 29.52 19.97 -12.64
CA GLN A 64 29.14 21.35 -12.97
C GLN A 64 28.16 21.40 -14.16
N LEU A 65 28.45 20.66 -15.23
CA LEU A 65 27.56 20.57 -16.40
C LEU A 65 26.21 19.97 -16.02
N ARG A 66 26.18 18.97 -15.15
CA ARG A 66 24.94 18.41 -14.64
C ARG A 66 24.11 19.43 -13.88
N GLU A 67 24.72 20.19 -12.98
CA GLU A 67 24.02 21.24 -12.23
C GLU A 67 23.52 22.37 -13.16
N GLU A 68 24.30 22.75 -14.18
CA GLU A 68 23.85 23.72 -15.19
C GLU A 68 22.62 23.24 -15.96
N ILE A 69 22.62 21.95 -16.35
CA ILE A 69 21.47 21.32 -17.00
C ILE A 69 20.26 21.28 -16.04
N GLU A 70 20.43 20.81 -14.80
CA GLU A 70 19.34 20.75 -13.82
C GLU A 70 18.73 22.14 -13.52
N ARG A 71 19.56 23.17 -13.34
CA ARG A 71 19.11 24.57 -13.12
C ARG A 71 18.34 25.14 -14.31
N ALA A 72 18.71 24.78 -15.53
CA ALA A 72 18.02 25.25 -16.72
C ALA A 72 16.56 24.78 -16.79
N PHE A 73 16.21 23.69 -16.07
CA PHE A 73 14.85 23.15 -16.02
C PHE A 73 14.05 23.56 -14.78
N VAL A 74 14.70 24.08 -13.73
CA VAL A 74 14.03 24.52 -12.50
C VAL A 74 13.13 25.76 -12.74
N GLY A 75 13.47 26.61 -13.72
CA GLY A 75 12.68 27.79 -14.06
C GLY A 75 11.43 27.54 -14.91
N SER A 76 11.36 26.41 -15.64
CA SER A 76 10.30 26.16 -16.60
C SER A 76 9.08 25.42 -16.03
N SER A 77 9.16 24.88 -14.83
CA SER A 77 8.02 24.25 -14.15
C SER A 77 7.10 25.24 -13.42
N GLN A 78 7.41 26.54 -13.42
CA GLN A 78 6.60 27.57 -12.76
C GLN A 78 5.72 28.41 -13.71
N GLU A 79 5.78 28.22 -15.03
CA GLU A 79 5.07 29.10 -15.97
C GLU A 79 3.86 28.50 -16.71
N SER A 80 3.24 27.48 -16.20
CA SER A 80 2.01 26.99 -16.83
C SER A 80 0.88 26.70 -15.86
N VAL A 81 0.44 27.67 -15.12
CA VAL A 81 -0.98 27.89 -14.76
C VAL A 81 -1.19 29.39 -14.47
N HIS A 82 -1.36 30.21 -15.50
CA HIS A 82 -2.11 31.46 -15.34
C HIS A 82 -3.58 31.09 -15.07
N ARG A 83 -3.91 30.69 -13.85
CA ARG A 83 -5.23 31.00 -13.32
C ARG A 83 -5.26 32.50 -13.11
N GLU A 84 -6.16 33.17 -13.83
CA GLU A 84 -6.54 34.56 -13.51
C GLU A 84 -6.70 34.61 -11.98
N LYS A 85 -5.79 35.33 -11.32
CA LYS A 85 -5.98 35.70 -9.92
C LYS A 85 -7.23 36.59 -9.92
N LYS A 86 -8.40 35.98 -9.59
CA LYS A 86 -9.45 36.78 -8.99
C LYS A 86 -8.77 37.47 -7.82
N THR A 87 -8.63 38.74 -7.87
CA THR A 87 -8.23 39.58 -6.75
C THR A 87 -9.36 39.43 -5.72
N ASP A 88 -9.27 38.41 -4.89
CA ASP A 88 -10.13 38.33 -3.72
C ASP A 88 -9.82 39.58 -2.92
N PHE A 89 -10.86 40.46 -2.83
CA PHE A 89 -10.78 41.62 -1.98
C PHE A 89 -10.48 41.17 -0.56
N PHE A 90 -9.22 41.32 -0.15
CA PHE A 90 -8.79 40.99 1.18
C PHE A 90 -9.27 42.09 2.13
N ASP A 91 -10.37 41.84 2.80
CA ASP A 91 -10.87 42.69 3.88
C ASP A 91 -9.91 42.61 5.08
N VAL A 92 -9.01 43.58 5.22
CA VAL A 92 -8.05 43.66 6.33
C VAL A 92 -8.72 43.91 7.68
N THR A 93 -10.02 44.30 7.71
CA THR A 93 -10.79 44.49 8.95
C THR A 93 -11.53 43.22 9.39
N ALA A 94 -11.67 42.24 8.52
CA ALA A 94 -12.26 40.96 8.84
C ALA A 94 -11.35 40.18 9.78
N VAL A 95 -11.74 40.07 11.04
CA VAL A 95 -11.08 39.17 12.01
C VAL A 95 -11.36 37.75 11.55
N LYS A 96 -10.45 37.23 10.72
CA LYS A 96 -10.45 35.81 10.36
C LYS A 96 -10.12 35.01 11.59
N LYS A 97 -11.15 34.59 12.34
CA LYS A 97 -11.01 33.44 13.24
C LYS A 97 -10.70 32.23 12.38
N GLN A 98 -9.42 32.01 12.11
CA GLN A 98 -8.96 30.76 11.49
C GLN A 98 -9.13 29.68 12.56
N PHE A 99 -10.30 29.08 12.59
CA PHE A 99 -10.42 27.78 13.22
C PHE A 99 -9.53 26.84 12.39
N LYS A 100 -8.35 26.56 12.91
CA LYS A 100 -7.51 25.46 12.39
C LYS A 100 -8.34 24.19 12.59
N ARG A 101 -9.09 23.78 11.58
CA ARG A 101 -9.77 22.50 11.60
C ARG A 101 -8.69 21.42 11.65
N GLY A 102 -8.72 20.57 12.66
CA GLY A 102 -7.91 19.37 12.70
C GLY A 102 -8.17 18.51 11.46
N ARG A 103 -7.24 17.66 11.10
CA ARG A 103 -7.41 16.67 10.02
C ARG A 103 -7.45 15.28 10.65
N ILE A 104 -8.24 14.40 10.06
CA ILE A 104 -8.26 12.99 10.44
C ILE A 104 -7.01 12.34 9.83
N HIS A 105 -6.32 11.53 10.63
CA HIS A 105 -5.15 10.76 10.19
C HIS A 105 -5.50 9.94 8.93
N PRO A 106 -4.64 9.91 7.88
CA PRO A 106 -4.93 9.24 6.61
C PRO A 106 -5.35 7.78 6.77
N LEU A 107 -4.67 7.03 7.64
CA LEU A 107 -5.01 5.64 7.91
C LEU A 107 -6.42 5.50 8.49
N ASN A 108 -6.80 6.35 9.47
CA ASN A 108 -8.15 6.33 10.06
C ASN A 108 -9.21 6.75 9.04
N ARG A 109 -8.90 7.71 8.18
CA ARG A 109 -9.79 8.12 7.08
C ARG A 109 -10.01 6.98 6.10
N PHE A 110 -8.94 6.26 5.74
CA PHE A 110 -9.04 5.11 4.84
C PHE A 110 -9.78 3.95 5.51
N ALA A 111 -9.49 3.66 6.78
CA ALA A 111 -10.19 2.65 7.57
C ALA A 111 -11.71 2.92 7.60
N LYS A 112 -12.10 4.19 7.83
CA LYS A 112 -13.51 4.59 7.78
C LYS A 112 -14.13 4.40 6.39
N LEU A 113 -13.40 4.70 5.32
CA LEU A 113 -13.86 4.45 3.96
C LEU A 113 -14.15 2.95 3.72
N LEU A 114 -13.26 2.06 4.19
CA LEU A 114 -13.45 0.61 4.09
C LEU A 114 -14.70 0.16 4.87
N GLU A 115 -14.87 0.64 6.11
CA GLU A 115 -16.08 0.36 6.91
C GLU A 115 -17.36 0.78 6.17
N ASP A 116 -17.39 2.03 5.66
CA ASP A 116 -18.56 2.58 4.99
C ASP A 116 -18.94 1.75 3.74
N VAL A 117 -17.95 1.28 2.98
CA VAL A 117 -18.18 0.41 1.83
C VAL A 117 -18.81 -0.92 2.26
N PHE A 118 -18.25 -1.59 3.28
CA PHE A 118 -18.82 -2.86 3.75
C PHE A 118 -20.18 -2.68 4.43
N ILE A 119 -20.42 -1.60 5.17
CA ILE A 119 -21.74 -1.27 5.72
C ILE A 119 -22.76 -1.10 4.60
N ALA A 120 -22.40 -0.38 3.52
CA ALA A 120 -23.28 -0.23 2.34
C ALA A 120 -23.55 -1.57 1.63
N MET A 121 -22.64 -2.54 1.75
CA MET A 121 -22.83 -3.92 1.26
C MET A 121 -23.62 -4.80 2.25
N GLY A 122 -24.10 -4.25 3.37
CA GLY A 122 -24.91 -4.94 4.37
C GLY A 122 -24.13 -5.71 5.45
N PHE A 123 -22.86 -5.38 5.67
CA PHE A 123 -22.07 -5.92 6.78
C PHE A 123 -22.28 -5.11 8.07
N SER A 124 -22.29 -5.80 9.20
CA SER A 124 -22.26 -5.18 10.53
C SER A 124 -20.82 -5.11 11.03
N VAL A 125 -20.47 -4.00 11.67
CA VAL A 125 -19.16 -3.82 12.29
C VAL A 125 -19.16 -4.42 13.68
N VAL A 126 -18.20 -5.31 13.94
CA VAL A 126 -17.99 -5.91 15.27
C VAL A 126 -16.58 -5.64 15.76
N THR A 127 -16.42 -5.54 17.06
CA THR A 127 -15.13 -5.26 17.71
C THR A 127 -14.79 -6.32 18.74
N GLY A 128 -13.51 -6.45 19.03
CA GLY A 128 -13.01 -7.37 20.06
C GLY A 128 -11.72 -6.86 20.71
N PRO A 129 -11.27 -7.50 21.77
CA PRO A 129 -10.08 -7.10 22.51
C PRO A 129 -8.80 -7.32 21.68
N GLU A 130 -7.79 -6.47 21.92
CA GLU A 130 -6.46 -6.64 21.34
C GLU A 130 -5.64 -7.70 22.08
N ILE A 131 -5.87 -7.85 23.40
CA ILE A 131 -5.32 -8.95 24.20
C ILE A 131 -6.31 -10.10 24.11
N GLU A 132 -5.87 -11.21 23.53
CA GLU A 132 -6.74 -12.32 23.18
C GLU A 132 -6.25 -13.61 23.85
N LEU A 133 -7.18 -14.55 24.00
CA LEU A 133 -6.87 -15.92 24.40
C LEU A 133 -6.21 -16.67 23.22
N GLU A 134 -5.21 -17.47 23.51
CA GLU A 134 -4.54 -18.29 22.52
C GLU A 134 -5.51 -19.22 21.78
N GLU A 135 -6.46 -19.78 22.51
CA GLU A 135 -7.54 -20.62 21.96
C GLU A 135 -8.31 -19.92 20.82
N ASN A 136 -8.68 -18.66 20.99
CA ASN A 136 -9.44 -17.91 19.97
C ASN A 136 -8.57 -17.44 18.81
N ASN A 137 -7.26 -17.26 19.08
CA ASN A 137 -6.34 -16.78 18.05
C ASN A 137 -5.80 -17.93 17.18
N PHE A 138 -5.82 -19.17 17.68
CA PHE A 138 -5.23 -20.32 16.99
C PHE A 138 -6.12 -21.57 16.97
N GLU A 139 -6.42 -22.18 18.11
CA GLU A 139 -7.04 -23.51 18.15
C GLU A 139 -8.40 -23.53 17.43
N LYS A 140 -9.30 -22.61 17.78
CA LYS A 140 -10.64 -22.51 17.16
C LYS A 140 -10.60 -22.09 15.69
N LEU A 141 -9.44 -21.61 15.24
CA LEU A 141 -9.17 -21.30 13.83
C LEU A 141 -8.49 -22.47 13.10
N ASN A 142 -8.59 -23.69 13.64
CA ASN A 142 -7.98 -24.86 13.04
C ASN A 142 -6.44 -24.79 12.97
N ILE A 143 -5.81 -24.09 13.92
CA ILE A 143 -4.35 -23.98 14.07
C ILE A 143 -3.96 -24.59 15.40
N PRO A 144 -3.79 -25.92 15.51
CA PRO A 144 -3.38 -26.59 16.74
C PRO A 144 -1.93 -26.25 17.15
N GLU A 145 -1.57 -26.55 18.39
CA GLU A 145 -0.28 -26.15 18.99
C GLU A 145 0.95 -26.52 18.14
N HIS A 146 0.92 -27.66 17.48
CA HIS A 146 2.04 -28.14 16.66
C HIS A 146 1.87 -27.89 15.16
N HIS A 147 0.96 -27.00 14.76
CA HIS A 147 0.75 -26.70 13.36
C HIS A 147 1.86 -25.78 12.81
N PRO A 148 2.51 -26.14 11.68
CA PRO A 148 3.61 -25.34 11.13
C PRO A 148 3.27 -23.87 10.87
N ALA A 149 2.01 -23.55 10.54
CA ALA A 149 1.57 -22.18 10.32
C ALA A 149 1.61 -21.31 11.59
N ARG A 150 1.65 -21.93 12.79
CA ARG A 150 1.74 -21.24 14.08
C ARG A 150 3.15 -20.72 14.32
N ASP A 151 4.16 -21.48 13.93
CA ASP A 151 5.58 -21.07 14.04
C ASP A 151 5.93 -19.90 13.10
N MET A 152 5.15 -19.72 12.04
CA MET A 152 5.33 -18.63 11.06
C MET A 152 4.69 -17.29 11.50
N GLN A 153 3.98 -17.29 12.61
CA GLN A 153 3.35 -16.12 13.18
C GLN A 153 4.12 -15.70 14.43
N ASP A 154 5.14 -14.90 14.25
CA ASP A 154 5.87 -14.31 15.37
C ASP A 154 4.89 -13.52 16.26
N THR A 155 4.49 -14.12 17.37
CA THR A 155 3.39 -13.64 18.21
C THR A 155 3.91 -13.09 19.53
N PHE A 156 3.39 -11.95 19.96
CA PHE A 156 3.67 -11.40 21.29
C PHE A 156 2.81 -12.06 22.35
N TYR A 157 3.41 -12.95 23.15
CA TYR A 157 2.75 -13.57 24.28
C TYR A 157 2.86 -12.74 25.56
N ILE A 158 1.83 -12.76 26.39
CA ILE A 158 1.84 -12.15 27.72
C ILE A 158 2.44 -13.14 28.70
N GLN A 159 3.48 -12.75 29.39
CA GLN A 159 4.22 -13.62 30.29
C GLN A 159 3.32 -14.15 31.42
N GLY A 160 3.32 -15.48 31.60
CA GLY A 160 2.59 -16.16 32.66
C GLY A 160 1.09 -16.34 32.44
N GLU A 161 0.57 -16.03 31.25
CA GLU A 161 -0.83 -16.18 30.88
C GLU A 161 -0.99 -16.83 29.51
N ASN A 162 -2.10 -17.59 29.30
CA ASN A 162 -2.47 -18.09 27.96
C ASN A 162 -3.12 -16.97 27.14
N LYS A 163 -2.46 -15.83 27.09
CA LYS A 163 -2.90 -14.62 26.37
C LYS A 163 -1.78 -14.08 25.52
N LEU A 164 -2.17 -13.40 24.48
CA LEU A 164 -1.30 -12.82 23.49
C LEU A 164 -1.88 -11.50 22.95
N LEU A 165 -1.06 -10.72 22.28
CA LEU A 165 -1.55 -9.67 21.41
C LEU A 165 -1.99 -10.33 20.08
N ARG A 166 -3.25 -10.15 19.70
CA ARG A 166 -3.83 -10.85 18.53
C ARG A 166 -3.00 -10.59 17.26
N SER A 167 -2.69 -11.66 16.54
CA SER A 167 -1.93 -11.61 15.29
C SER A 167 -2.79 -11.31 14.05
N HIS A 168 -4.12 -11.38 14.21
CA HIS A 168 -5.16 -11.08 13.22
C HIS A 168 -6.48 -10.77 13.93
N THR A 169 -7.46 -10.26 13.20
CA THR A 169 -8.78 -9.94 13.74
C THR A 169 -9.76 -11.12 13.69
N SER A 170 -9.35 -12.30 13.20
CA SER A 170 -10.18 -13.52 13.11
C SER A 170 -10.70 -14.00 14.47
N SER A 171 -10.00 -13.71 15.55
CA SER A 171 -10.49 -14.00 16.92
C SER A 171 -11.81 -13.31 17.24
N VAL A 172 -12.07 -12.14 16.63
CA VAL A 172 -13.37 -11.45 16.76
C VAL A 172 -14.48 -12.21 16.05
N GLN A 173 -14.16 -12.87 14.93
CA GLN A 173 -15.11 -13.75 14.23
C GLN A 173 -15.52 -14.92 15.13
N ILE A 174 -14.56 -15.58 15.78
CA ILE A 174 -14.78 -16.66 16.75
C ILE A 174 -15.71 -16.18 17.88
N ARG A 175 -15.37 -15.07 18.52
CA ARG A 175 -16.17 -14.49 19.62
C ARG A 175 -17.58 -14.12 19.19
N THR A 176 -17.78 -13.72 17.95
CA THR A 176 -19.09 -13.37 17.41
C THR A 176 -19.92 -14.62 17.13
N MET A 177 -19.34 -15.63 16.50
CA MET A 177 -20.00 -16.92 16.24
C MET A 177 -20.40 -17.64 17.52
N GLU A 178 -19.59 -17.57 18.59
CA GLU A 178 -19.94 -18.16 19.90
C GLU A 178 -21.19 -17.53 20.56
N LYS A 179 -21.55 -16.30 20.18
CA LYS A 179 -22.62 -15.54 20.83
C LYS A 179 -23.85 -15.37 19.98
N THR A 180 -23.73 -15.58 18.68
CA THR A 180 -24.77 -15.20 17.72
C THR A 180 -24.95 -16.32 16.70
N GLU A 181 -26.17 -16.79 16.53
CA GLU A 181 -26.53 -17.78 15.51
C GLU A 181 -26.52 -17.16 14.11
N PRO A 182 -26.24 -17.97 13.05
CA PRO A 182 -26.41 -17.52 11.68
C PRO A 182 -27.85 -17.07 11.36
N PRO A 183 -28.07 -16.12 10.43
CA PRO A 183 -27.07 -15.59 9.47
C PRO A 183 -26.15 -14.52 10.06
N LEU A 184 -24.88 -14.57 9.71
CA LEU A 184 -23.87 -13.60 10.07
C LEU A 184 -23.28 -12.95 8.83
N LYS A 185 -23.14 -11.63 8.85
CA LYS A 185 -22.43 -10.86 7.84
C LYS A 185 -21.72 -9.71 8.51
N ILE A 186 -20.48 -9.92 8.89
CA ILE A 186 -19.73 -9.04 9.77
C ILE A 186 -18.37 -8.65 9.19
N ILE A 187 -17.90 -7.46 9.58
CA ILE A 187 -16.48 -7.06 9.45
C ILE A 187 -15.94 -6.73 10.84
N SER A 188 -14.66 -7.01 11.02
CA SER A 188 -13.88 -6.57 12.18
C SER A 188 -12.65 -5.81 11.72
N LEU A 189 -12.46 -4.61 12.27
CA LEU A 189 -11.34 -3.74 11.99
C LEU A 189 -10.58 -3.45 13.29
N GLY A 190 -9.26 -3.51 13.27
CA GLY A 190 -8.47 -3.17 14.45
C GLY A 190 -6.98 -3.44 14.29
N ASN A 191 -6.22 -3.03 15.32
CA ASN A 191 -4.81 -3.32 15.42
C ASN A 191 -4.56 -4.81 15.58
N VAL A 192 -3.51 -5.27 14.94
CA VAL A 192 -2.94 -6.60 15.08
C VAL A 192 -1.42 -6.48 15.26
N TYR A 193 -0.81 -7.50 15.84
CA TYR A 193 0.56 -7.45 16.32
C TYR A 193 1.34 -8.66 15.86
N ARG A 194 2.53 -8.46 15.30
CA ARG A 194 3.46 -9.51 14.88
C ARG A 194 4.88 -9.09 15.20
N VAL A 195 5.73 -10.04 15.54
CA VAL A 195 7.17 -9.78 15.79
C VAL A 195 7.88 -9.67 14.44
N ASP A 196 7.59 -8.61 13.70
CA ASP A 196 8.20 -8.33 12.41
C ASP A 196 9.26 -7.24 12.55
N ASP A 197 10.34 -7.34 11.79
CA ASP A 197 11.31 -6.24 11.64
C ASP A 197 10.66 -5.05 10.93
N ILE A 198 11.02 -3.85 11.39
CA ILE A 198 10.50 -2.60 10.80
C ILE A 198 11.20 -2.34 9.47
N ASP A 199 10.45 -2.43 8.37
CA ASP A 199 10.94 -2.08 7.04
C ASP A 199 9.97 -1.12 6.30
N ALA A 200 10.14 -0.96 5.00
CA ALA A 200 9.26 -0.11 4.17
C ALA A 200 7.82 -0.65 4.03
N GLN A 201 7.56 -1.93 4.37
CA GLN A 201 6.28 -2.61 4.17
C GLN A 201 5.73 -3.28 5.43
N HIS A 202 6.55 -3.47 6.49
CA HIS A 202 6.20 -4.16 7.72
C HIS A 202 6.41 -3.28 8.94
N THR A 203 5.52 -3.44 9.92
CA THR A 203 5.60 -2.84 11.25
C THR A 203 5.06 -3.84 12.26
N PRO A 204 5.59 -3.88 13.50
CA PRO A 204 5.11 -4.80 14.54
C PRO A 204 3.63 -4.63 14.88
N MET A 205 3.07 -3.46 14.64
CA MET A 205 1.66 -3.16 14.81
C MET A 205 1.13 -2.61 13.49
N PHE A 206 0.03 -3.16 12.99
CA PHE A 206 -0.65 -2.66 11.80
C PHE A 206 -2.16 -2.85 11.91
N TYR A 207 -2.90 -2.18 11.05
CA TYR A 207 -4.37 -2.24 11.01
C TYR A 207 -4.79 -3.32 10.03
N GLN A 208 -5.69 -4.21 10.48
CA GLN A 208 -6.25 -5.27 9.65
C GLN A 208 -7.77 -5.17 9.64
N LEU A 209 -8.38 -5.44 8.49
CA LEU A 209 -9.81 -5.62 8.34
C LEU A 209 -10.06 -7.06 7.89
N GLU A 210 -10.97 -7.74 8.58
CA GLU A 210 -11.45 -9.05 8.19
C GLU A 210 -12.97 -9.07 8.09
N GLY A 211 -13.47 -9.89 7.18
CA GLY A 211 -14.89 -10.10 6.99
C GLY A 211 -15.25 -11.56 7.08
N LEU A 212 -16.46 -11.83 7.57
CA LEU A 212 -17.06 -13.16 7.69
C LEU A 212 -18.52 -13.11 7.24
N VAL A 213 -18.89 -14.07 6.41
CA VAL A 213 -20.31 -14.35 6.08
C VAL A 213 -20.58 -15.80 6.40
N VAL A 214 -21.63 -16.09 7.18
CA VAL A 214 -22.09 -17.44 7.50
C VAL A 214 -23.60 -17.49 7.33
N ASP A 215 -24.06 -18.39 6.48
CA ASP A 215 -25.49 -18.65 6.29
C ASP A 215 -25.66 -20.02 5.61
N LYS A 216 -26.89 -20.42 5.33
CA LYS A 216 -27.18 -21.61 4.54
C LYS A 216 -26.82 -21.40 3.08
N GLY A 217 -26.06 -22.32 2.50
CA GLY A 217 -25.81 -22.36 1.06
C GLY A 217 -24.87 -21.28 0.53
N ILE A 218 -24.06 -20.63 1.37
CA ILE A 218 -23.02 -19.69 0.94
C ILE A 218 -21.97 -20.42 0.11
N THR A 219 -21.57 -19.83 -1.00
CA THR A 219 -20.69 -20.44 -1.99
C THR A 219 -19.41 -19.61 -2.21
N PHE A 220 -18.43 -20.21 -2.87
CA PHE A 220 -17.24 -19.51 -3.32
C PHE A 220 -17.53 -18.41 -4.36
N ALA A 221 -18.66 -18.55 -5.10
CA ALA A 221 -19.12 -17.51 -6.02
C ALA A 221 -19.57 -16.25 -5.28
N ASP A 222 -20.22 -16.39 -4.12
CA ASP A 222 -20.63 -15.28 -3.27
C ASP A 222 -19.42 -14.54 -2.71
N LEU A 223 -18.38 -15.28 -2.29
CA LEU A 223 -17.08 -14.69 -1.90
C LEU A 223 -16.49 -13.87 -3.04
N LYS A 224 -16.41 -14.46 -4.25
CA LYS A 224 -15.85 -13.76 -5.42
C LYS A 224 -16.63 -12.49 -5.74
N GLY A 225 -17.95 -12.56 -5.78
CA GLY A 225 -18.83 -11.42 -6.05
C GLY A 225 -18.62 -10.30 -5.03
N THR A 226 -18.60 -10.64 -3.74
CA THR A 226 -18.37 -9.71 -2.64
C THR A 226 -17.02 -8.97 -2.78
N LEU A 227 -15.94 -9.71 -3.03
CA LEU A 227 -14.61 -9.14 -3.12
C LEU A 227 -14.38 -8.32 -4.38
N ILE A 228 -14.94 -8.73 -5.52
CA ILE A 228 -14.89 -7.95 -6.76
C ILE A 228 -15.64 -6.63 -6.54
N GLN A 229 -16.85 -6.67 -6.00
CA GLN A 229 -17.63 -5.46 -5.70
C GLN A 229 -16.87 -4.52 -4.77
N PHE A 230 -16.28 -5.02 -3.68
CA PHE A 230 -15.47 -4.25 -2.76
C PHE A 230 -14.29 -3.55 -3.47
N ILE A 231 -13.51 -4.31 -4.24
CA ILE A 231 -12.31 -3.79 -4.91
C ILE A 231 -12.68 -2.72 -5.94
N THR A 232 -13.72 -2.94 -6.73
CA THR A 232 -14.16 -1.97 -7.74
C THR A 232 -14.71 -0.69 -7.11
N GLN A 233 -15.37 -0.77 -5.97
CA GLN A 233 -15.84 0.43 -5.24
C GLN A 233 -14.69 1.29 -4.71
N ILE A 234 -13.57 0.68 -4.30
CA ILE A 234 -12.42 1.43 -3.75
C ILE A 234 -11.47 1.92 -4.86
N PHE A 235 -11.20 1.10 -5.88
CA PHE A 235 -10.16 1.36 -6.89
C PHE A 235 -10.71 1.65 -8.29
N GLY A 236 -12.03 1.59 -8.47
CA GLY A 236 -12.71 1.87 -9.73
C GLY A 236 -12.99 0.62 -10.57
N GLU A 237 -13.95 0.76 -11.50
CA GLU A 237 -14.47 -0.33 -12.33
C GLU A 237 -13.43 -0.94 -13.29
N GLU A 238 -12.41 -0.18 -13.66
CA GLU A 238 -11.32 -0.66 -14.53
C GLU A 238 -10.35 -1.62 -13.80
N THR A 239 -10.51 -1.80 -12.50
CA THR A 239 -9.63 -2.65 -11.70
C THR A 239 -9.97 -4.13 -11.93
N GLN A 240 -9.04 -4.86 -12.52
CA GLN A 240 -9.18 -6.30 -12.70
C GLN A 240 -8.82 -7.05 -11.43
N VAL A 241 -9.57 -8.10 -11.14
CA VAL A 241 -9.37 -8.95 -9.95
C VAL A 241 -9.15 -10.40 -10.40
N ARG A 242 -8.15 -11.05 -9.79
CA ARG A 242 -7.91 -12.47 -10.00
C ARG A 242 -7.75 -13.20 -8.67
N PHE A 243 -8.20 -14.44 -8.65
CA PHE A 243 -8.10 -15.35 -7.51
C PHE A 243 -7.06 -16.42 -7.83
N ARG A 244 -6.07 -16.55 -6.97
CA ARG A 244 -5.04 -17.60 -7.08
C ARG A 244 -5.22 -18.59 -5.93
N PRO A 245 -5.14 -19.90 -6.17
CA PRO A 245 -5.15 -20.89 -5.11
C PRO A 245 -4.09 -20.55 -4.05
N SER A 246 -4.47 -20.70 -2.78
CA SER A 246 -3.61 -20.47 -1.63
C SER A 246 -3.95 -21.48 -0.53
N TYR A 247 -3.25 -21.42 0.57
CA TYR A 247 -3.52 -22.26 1.74
C TYR A 247 -3.57 -21.39 2.99
N TYR A 248 -4.68 -21.52 3.73
CA TYR A 248 -4.83 -20.98 5.08
C TYR A 248 -5.49 -22.05 5.94
N PRO A 249 -5.01 -22.34 7.18
CA PRO A 249 -5.52 -23.44 8.01
C PRO A 249 -7.03 -23.36 8.29
N TYR A 250 -7.55 -22.15 8.35
CA TYR A 250 -8.95 -21.84 8.73
C TYR A 250 -9.91 -21.71 7.53
N THR A 251 -9.43 -21.93 6.29
CA THR A 251 -10.26 -21.88 5.08
C THR A 251 -9.95 -23.00 4.10
N GLU A 252 -10.97 -23.56 3.45
CA GLU A 252 -10.88 -24.57 2.39
C GLU A 252 -12.12 -24.53 1.47
N PRO A 253 -11.97 -24.24 0.16
CA PRO A 253 -10.75 -23.80 -0.53
C PRO A 253 -10.32 -22.40 -0.14
N SER A 254 -9.00 -22.16 -0.21
CA SER A 254 -8.41 -20.85 0.04
C SER A 254 -7.94 -20.17 -1.22
N ALA A 255 -8.00 -18.85 -1.26
CA ALA A 255 -7.51 -18.05 -2.37
C ALA A 255 -6.82 -16.77 -1.92
N ALA A 256 -5.67 -16.48 -2.50
CA ALA A 256 -5.09 -15.15 -2.51
C ALA A 256 -5.74 -14.30 -3.60
N VAL A 257 -6.06 -13.06 -3.29
CA VAL A 257 -6.71 -12.14 -4.23
C VAL A 257 -5.73 -11.06 -4.66
N ASP A 258 -5.53 -10.98 -5.95
CA ASP A 258 -4.71 -9.95 -6.57
C ASP A 258 -5.61 -8.97 -7.33
N MET A 259 -5.24 -7.69 -7.30
CA MET A 259 -5.81 -6.68 -8.18
C MET A 259 -4.77 -6.20 -9.21
N SER A 260 -5.24 -5.76 -10.37
CA SER A 260 -4.37 -5.03 -11.31
C SER A 260 -3.83 -3.77 -10.63
N CYS A 261 -2.54 -3.48 -10.83
CA CYS A 261 -1.92 -2.34 -10.17
C CYS A 261 -2.56 -1.02 -10.64
N PRO A 262 -3.21 -0.25 -9.76
CA PRO A 262 -3.91 0.98 -10.16
C PRO A 262 -2.95 2.10 -10.58
N ILE A 263 -1.67 2.02 -10.16
CA ILE A 263 -0.67 3.04 -10.47
C ILE A 263 -0.16 2.92 -11.91
N CYS A 264 0.08 1.69 -12.40
CA CYS A 264 0.64 1.46 -13.73
C CYS A 264 -0.35 0.83 -14.69
N LEU A 265 -1.61 0.63 -14.30
CA LEU A 265 -2.65 0.00 -15.09
C LEU A 265 -2.16 -1.34 -15.68
N ALA A 266 -1.65 -2.21 -14.82
CA ALA A 266 -1.10 -3.53 -15.12
C ALA A 266 0.16 -3.57 -16.02
N LYS A 267 0.77 -2.42 -16.35
CA LYS A 267 1.97 -2.36 -17.22
C LYS A 267 3.28 -2.73 -16.52
N GLY A 268 3.27 -2.78 -15.20
CA GLY A 268 4.45 -3.02 -14.37
C GLY A 268 5.11 -1.70 -13.91
N CYS A 269 5.32 -1.56 -12.60
CA CYS A 269 6.01 -0.42 -11.97
C CYS A 269 6.75 -0.87 -10.70
N ARG A 270 7.41 0.09 -10.03
CA ARG A 270 8.13 -0.18 -8.77
C ARG A 270 7.19 -0.75 -7.68
N THR A 271 5.98 -0.23 -7.55
CA THR A 271 5.00 -0.66 -6.52
C THR A 271 4.58 -2.11 -6.69
N CYS A 272 4.30 -2.55 -7.92
CA CYS A 272 3.98 -3.94 -8.22
C CYS A 272 5.21 -4.79 -8.57
N LYS A 273 6.43 -4.28 -8.37
CA LYS A 273 7.70 -4.96 -8.66
C LYS A 273 7.78 -5.50 -10.10
N GLY A 274 7.21 -4.75 -11.05
CA GLY A 274 7.18 -5.13 -12.47
C GLY A 274 6.08 -6.12 -12.86
N ALA A 275 5.36 -6.72 -11.91
CA ALA A 275 4.39 -7.79 -12.17
C ALA A 275 3.05 -7.29 -12.79
N GLY A 276 2.73 -6.02 -12.64
CA GLY A 276 1.42 -5.47 -13.02
C GLY A 276 0.27 -5.80 -12.06
N TRP A 277 0.50 -6.71 -11.11
CA TRP A 277 -0.50 -7.20 -10.14
C TRP A 277 -0.01 -7.05 -8.72
N ILE A 278 -0.95 -6.83 -7.79
CA ILE A 278 -0.66 -6.68 -6.36
C ILE A 278 -1.58 -7.60 -5.57
N THR A 279 -1.01 -8.48 -4.75
CA THR A 279 -1.80 -9.27 -3.77
C THR A 279 -2.27 -8.35 -2.66
N ILE A 280 -3.58 -8.30 -2.42
CA ILE A 280 -4.21 -7.37 -1.49
C ILE A 280 -4.84 -8.04 -0.28
N LEU A 281 -5.30 -9.29 -0.42
CA LEU A 281 -5.95 -10.01 0.67
C LEU A 281 -5.87 -11.53 0.51
N GLY A 282 -6.06 -12.24 1.63
CA GLY A 282 -6.34 -13.66 1.68
C GLY A 282 -7.82 -13.91 1.91
N SER A 283 -8.34 -15.01 1.36
CA SER A 283 -9.76 -15.36 1.48
C SER A 283 -9.98 -16.86 1.32
N GLY A 284 -11.18 -17.33 1.66
CA GLY A 284 -11.60 -18.72 1.41
C GLY A 284 -12.95 -19.05 2.04
N MET A 285 -13.42 -20.26 1.76
CA MET A 285 -14.56 -20.82 2.47
C MET A 285 -14.12 -21.23 3.87
N VAL A 286 -14.92 -20.95 4.87
CA VAL A 286 -14.60 -21.28 6.27
C VAL A 286 -14.47 -22.79 6.42
N HIS A 287 -13.35 -23.23 7.04
CA HIS A 287 -13.07 -24.66 7.25
C HIS A 287 -14.11 -25.24 8.22
N PRO A 288 -14.63 -26.47 8.00
CA PRO A 288 -15.61 -27.11 8.88
C PRO A 288 -15.19 -27.17 10.36
N ASN A 289 -13.92 -27.35 10.64
CA ASN A 289 -13.39 -27.39 12.00
C ASN A 289 -13.54 -26.07 12.76
N VAL A 290 -13.55 -24.93 12.05
CA VAL A 290 -13.82 -23.62 12.65
C VAL A 290 -15.26 -23.55 13.15
N PHE A 291 -16.23 -24.03 12.36
CA PHE A 291 -17.62 -24.13 12.78
C PHE A 291 -17.79 -25.05 13.98
N LEU A 292 -17.15 -26.23 13.98
CA LEU A 292 -17.17 -27.15 15.12
C LEU A 292 -16.57 -26.50 16.36
N GLY A 293 -15.49 -25.72 16.21
CA GLY A 293 -14.81 -25.02 17.32
C GLY A 293 -15.69 -23.96 18.01
N VAL A 294 -16.74 -23.47 17.36
CA VAL A 294 -17.72 -22.50 17.92
C VAL A 294 -19.09 -23.11 18.18
N GLY A 295 -19.27 -24.43 18.00
CA GLY A 295 -20.49 -25.14 18.27
C GLY A 295 -21.52 -25.14 17.13
N TYR A 296 -21.16 -24.70 15.92
CA TYR A 296 -22.04 -24.79 14.75
C TYR A 296 -21.94 -26.16 14.07
N ASN A 297 -23.04 -26.62 13.49
CA ASN A 297 -23.02 -27.82 12.67
C ASN A 297 -22.63 -27.47 11.22
N PRO A 298 -21.46 -27.96 10.72
CA PRO A 298 -21.01 -27.64 9.36
C PRO A 298 -21.87 -28.24 8.24
N ASN A 299 -22.84 -29.10 8.55
CA ASN A 299 -23.82 -29.59 7.58
C ASN A 299 -24.99 -28.61 7.37
N ASP A 300 -25.23 -27.71 8.32
CA ASP A 300 -26.36 -26.79 8.28
C ASP A 300 -25.97 -25.41 7.73
N VAL A 301 -24.71 -25.06 7.82
CA VAL A 301 -24.17 -23.74 7.42
C VAL A 301 -22.91 -23.87 6.59
N THR A 302 -22.74 -22.90 5.72
CA THR A 302 -21.50 -22.63 4.99
C THR A 302 -21.11 -21.16 5.18
N GLY A 303 -19.90 -20.79 4.85
CA GLY A 303 -19.48 -19.41 4.98
C GLY A 303 -18.16 -19.14 4.31
N PHE A 304 -17.86 -17.88 4.14
CA PHE A 304 -16.54 -17.43 3.69
C PHE A 304 -15.96 -16.37 4.61
N ALA A 305 -14.65 -16.30 4.61
CA ALA A 305 -13.90 -15.26 5.30
C ALA A 305 -12.83 -14.64 4.39
N PHE A 306 -12.46 -13.42 4.68
CA PHE A 306 -11.37 -12.71 4.01
C PHE A 306 -10.68 -11.75 4.99
N GLY A 307 -9.38 -11.47 4.74
CA GLY A 307 -8.60 -10.56 5.56
C GLY A 307 -7.60 -9.76 4.76
N LEU A 308 -7.51 -8.47 5.04
CA LEU A 308 -6.61 -7.52 4.37
C LEU A 308 -5.89 -6.61 5.35
N GLY A 309 -4.62 -6.30 5.05
CA GLY A 309 -3.84 -5.30 5.76
C GLY A 309 -4.21 -3.89 5.29
N VAL A 310 -4.87 -3.13 6.15
CA VAL A 310 -5.38 -1.78 5.82
C VAL A 310 -4.24 -0.83 5.47
N ASN A 311 -3.13 -0.88 6.20
CA ASN A 311 -1.96 -0.03 5.93
C ASN A 311 -1.43 -0.20 4.51
N ARG A 312 -1.32 -1.45 4.05
CA ARG A 312 -0.82 -1.74 2.70
C ARG A 312 -1.76 -1.23 1.62
N LEU A 313 -3.08 -1.40 1.81
CA LEU A 313 -4.07 -0.83 0.90
C LEU A 313 -4.05 0.70 0.92
N ALA A 314 -3.94 1.30 2.11
CA ALA A 314 -3.82 2.75 2.26
C ALA A 314 -2.58 3.31 1.56
N MET A 315 -1.42 2.63 1.67
CA MET A 315 -0.22 3.02 0.92
C MET A 315 -0.47 3.06 -0.59
N ILE A 316 -1.15 2.05 -1.13
CA ILE A 316 -1.47 1.99 -2.57
C ILE A 316 -2.46 3.10 -2.94
N TYR A 317 -3.50 3.29 -2.14
CA TYR A 317 -4.56 4.29 -2.35
C TYR A 317 -4.02 5.72 -2.32
N TYR A 318 -3.18 6.05 -1.33
CA TYR A 318 -2.53 7.37 -1.20
C TYR A 318 -1.20 7.49 -1.94
N GLN A 319 -0.76 6.42 -2.63
CA GLN A 319 0.51 6.36 -3.37
C GLN A 319 1.74 6.65 -2.50
N LEU A 320 1.71 6.21 -1.24
CA LEU A 320 2.83 6.34 -0.31
C LEU A 320 3.90 5.28 -0.60
N ALA A 321 5.17 5.68 -0.47
CA ALA A 321 6.29 4.80 -0.72
C ALA A 321 6.56 3.80 0.42
N GLU A 322 6.24 4.19 1.66
CA GLU A 322 6.61 3.48 2.87
C GLU A 322 5.49 3.50 3.91
N ILE A 323 5.35 2.39 4.66
CA ILE A 323 4.36 2.24 5.73
C ILE A 323 4.66 3.14 6.93
N ARG A 324 5.94 3.44 7.18
CA ARG A 324 6.42 4.25 8.31
C ARG A 324 5.78 5.62 8.37
N GLY A 325 5.49 6.24 7.22
CA GLY A 325 4.82 7.53 7.15
C GLY A 325 3.48 7.61 7.89
N PHE A 326 2.81 6.48 8.13
CA PHE A 326 1.60 6.46 8.95
C PHE A 326 1.88 6.55 10.47
N TYR A 327 3.11 6.34 10.92
CA TYR A 327 3.46 6.23 12.33
C TYR A 327 4.46 7.30 12.80
N GLU A 328 5.09 8.03 11.87
CA GLU A 328 6.11 9.06 12.18
C GLU A 328 5.53 10.44 12.47
N ASN A 329 4.20 10.59 12.52
CA ASN A 329 3.53 11.88 12.75
C ASN A 329 3.89 12.98 11.74
N ASP A 330 4.27 12.61 10.54
CA ASP A 330 4.56 13.57 9.47
C ASP A 330 3.27 14.18 8.93
N ILE A 331 2.94 15.39 9.40
CA ILE A 331 1.74 16.13 9.01
C ILE A 331 1.75 16.57 7.52
N SER A 332 2.88 16.47 6.83
CA SER A 332 2.95 16.77 5.40
C SER A 332 2.24 15.72 4.54
N LEU A 333 2.01 14.54 5.10
CA LEU A 333 1.27 13.45 4.47
C LEU A 333 -0.27 13.56 4.60
N TRP A 334 -0.76 14.59 5.33
CA TRP A 334 -2.19 14.69 5.72
C TRP A 334 -2.97 15.73 4.93
#